data_b324ff58bc75d52e0a6b46f85e1eef8f
#
_entry.id   b324ff58bc75d52e0a6b46f85e1eef8f
#
_cell.length_a   1.000
_cell.length_b   1.000
_cell.length_c   1.000
_cell.angle_alpha   90.00
_cell.angle_beta   90.00
_cell.angle_gamma   90.00
#
_symmetry.space_group_name_H-M   'P 1'
#
loop_
_entity.id
_entity.type
_entity.pdbx_description
1 polymer ?
#
loop_
_entity_poly.entity_id
_entity_poly.type
_entity_poly.pdbx_seq_one_letter_code
_entity_poly.pdbx_strand_id
1 'polypeptide(L)'
;MYEYASQERVTQYLLWRPHDSEAYTYKYLQYIQSRYRAGDFYDWAIVVRSQNKMVGTCGFTAFNTEANSAEIGYVLNPAYWGYGLAPEAVAAVLRFGFVDLRLNRIEARYMEGNIRSRRVMEKVGMRYEGTNRESMHVKGHYVSIGICSILRSEYFHENGPRQ
;
A
#
# COMPACT_ATOMS: atom_id res chain seq x y z
N MET A 1 -4.87 -7.48 13.58
CA MET A 1 -5.50 -6.61 12.56
C MET A 1 -6.60 -5.74 13.15
N TYR A 2 -7.58 -6.28 13.85
CA TYR A 2 -8.71 -5.50 14.39
C TYR A 2 -8.27 -4.26 15.19
N GLU A 3 -7.24 -4.38 16.01
CA GLU A 3 -6.67 -3.27 16.82
C GLU A 3 -6.48 -1.95 16.05
N TYR A 4 -6.05 -2.02 14.79
CA TYR A 4 -5.87 -0.81 13.98
C TYR A 4 -6.98 -0.61 12.96
N ALA A 5 -7.57 -1.68 12.44
CA ALA A 5 -8.61 -1.60 11.43
C ALA A 5 -9.94 -1.04 11.96
N SER A 6 -10.17 -1.08 13.28
CA SER A 6 -11.33 -0.49 13.96
C SER A 6 -11.19 1.02 14.23
N GLN A 7 -10.04 1.64 13.94
CA GLN A 7 -9.78 3.04 14.26
C GLN A 7 -10.13 3.97 13.09
N GLU A 8 -10.97 4.98 13.32
CA GLU A 8 -11.32 5.99 12.29
C GLU A 8 -10.11 6.70 11.72
N ARG A 9 -9.13 7.04 12.55
CA ARG A 9 -7.89 7.70 12.10
C ARG A 9 -7.06 6.87 11.12
N VAL A 10 -7.22 5.54 11.10
CA VAL A 10 -6.60 4.64 10.11
C VAL A 10 -7.37 4.69 8.81
N THR A 11 -8.71 4.62 8.91
CA THR A 11 -9.57 4.52 7.74
C THR A 11 -9.93 5.86 7.12
N GLN A 12 -9.58 6.98 7.77
CA GLN A 12 -9.91 8.33 7.31
C GLN A 12 -9.60 8.55 5.82
N TYR A 13 -8.46 8.06 5.36
CA TYR A 13 -7.99 8.16 3.98
C TYR A 13 -8.01 6.83 3.22
N LEU A 14 -8.86 5.89 3.66
CA LEU A 14 -9.03 4.58 3.02
C LEU A 14 -10.44 4.44 2.43
N LEU A 15 -10.59 3.56 1.47
CA LEU A 15 -11.86 3.33 0.79
C LEU A 15 -12.89 2.60 1.67
N TRP A 16 -12.43 1.92 2.70
CA TRP A 16 -13.26 1.14 3.62
C TRP A 16 -13.48 1.87 4.96
N ARG A 17 -14.53 1.48 5.67
CA ARG A 17 -14.90 2.00 6.99
C ARG A 17 -14.20 1.20 8.08
N PRO A 18 -14.08 1.72 9.32
CA PRO A 18 -13.58 0.94 10.44
C PRO A 18 -14.28 -0.41 10.53
N HIS A 19 -13.52 -1.45 10.86
CA HIS A 19 -14.10 -2.76 11.17
C HIS A 19 -14.93 -2.63 12.44
N ASP A 20 -16.20 -3.03 12.39
CA ASP A 20 -17.16 -2.92 13.48
C ASP A 20 -16.94 -3.96 14.57
N SER A 21 -16.30 -5.10 14.24
CA SER A 21 -16.08 -6.19 15.18
C SER A 21 -14.86 -7.06 14.82
N GLU A 22 -14.36 -7.79 15.81
CA GLU A 22 -13.32 -8.81 15.57
C GLU A 22 -13.84 -9.92 14.65
N ALA A 23 -15.12 -10.28 14.78
CA ALA A 23 -15.74 -11.27 13.90
C ALA A 23 -15.74 -10.85 12.43
N TYR A 24 -15.97 -9.55 12.15
CA TYR A 24 -15.84 -9.01 10.81
C TYR A 24 -14.40 -9.12 10.31
N THR A 25 -13.42 -8.70 11.12
CA THR A 25 -12.00 -8.82 10.80
C THR A 25 -11.59 -10.26 10.52
N TYR A 26 -12.10 -11.21 11.31
CA TYR A 26 -11.81 -12.64 11.11
C TYR A 26 -12.33 -13.14 9.76
N LYS A 27 -13.56 -12.81 9.39
CA LYS A 27 -14.13 -13.14 8.07
C LYS A 27 -13.33 -12.53 6.92
N TYR A 28 -12.91 -11.29 7.08
CA TYR A 28 -12.03 -10.64 6.11
C TYR A 28 -10.71 -11.39 5.94
N LEU A 29 -10.06 -11.78 7.03
CA LEU A 29 -8.81 -12.56 6.98
C LEU A 29 -8.99 -13.95 6.37
N GLN A 30 -10.14 -14.62 6.59
CA GLN A 30 -10.47 -15.87 5.91
C GLN A 30 -10.60 -15.66 4.39
N TYR A 31 -11.23 -14.57 3.95
CA TYR A 31 -11.29 -14.20 2.55
C TYR A 31 -9.88 -13.98 1.98
N ILE A 32 -9.02 -13.22 2.65
CA ILE A 32 -7.62 -13.02 2.24
C ILE A 32 -6.87 -14.35 2.11
N GLN A 33 -7.03 -15.26 3.07
CA GLN A 33 -6.42 -16.59 2.99
C GLN A 33 -6.92 -17.40 1.78
N SER A 34 -8.18 -17.26 1.39
CA SER A 34 -8.71 -17.93 0.20
C SER A 34 -8.07 -17.38 -1.08
N ARG A 35 -7.80 -16.07 -1.14
CA ARG A 35 -7.12 -15.42 -2.26
C ARG A 35 -5.66 -15.88 -2.37
N TYR A 36 -4.95 -16.02 -1.27
CA TYR A 36 -3.60 -16.59 -1.27
C TYR A 36 -3.58 -18.02 -1.82
N ARG A 37 -4.57 -18.85 -1.49
CA ARG A 37 -4.67 -20.21 -2.03
C ARG A 37 -4.96 -20.24 -3.52
N ALA A 38 -5.66 -19.25 -4.04
CA ALA A 38 -5.91 -19.07 -5.47
C ALA A 38 -4.64 -18.62 -6.25
N GLY A 39 -3.62 -18.11 -5.56
CA GLY A 39 -2.34 -17.72 -6.15
C GLY A 39 -2.33 -16.39 -6.91
N ASP A 40 -3.39 -15.59 -6.79
CA ASP A 40 -3.58 -14.32 -7.52
C ASP A 40 -3.56 -13.09 -6.61
N PHE A 41 -3.02 -13.21 -5.39
CA PHE A 41 -3.06 -12.19 -4.37
C PHE A 41 -1.68 -11.88 -3.80
N TYR A 42 -1.31 -10.61 -3.78
CA TYR A 42 0.00 -10.10 -3.41
C TYR A 42 -0.10 -8.97 -2.39
N ASP A 43 -0.76 -9.21 -1.26
CA ASP A 43 -0.81 -8.30 -0.10
C ASP A 43 -0.29 -9.03 1.13
N TRP A 44 0.71 -8.49 1.80
CA TRP A 44 1.42 -9.16 2.90
C TRP A 44 1.21 -8.45 4.22
N ALA A 45 1.24 -9.23 5.30
CA ALA A 45 1.28 -8.70 6.65
C ALA A 45 2.64 -8.04 6.94
N ILE A 46 2.61 -6.84 7.48
CA ILE A 46 3.78 -6.19 8.10
C ILE A 46 3.88 -6.70 9.53
N VAL A 47 4.96 -7.42 9.84
CA VAL A 47 5.18 -8.03 11.16
C VAL A 47 6.41 -7.45 11.82
N VAL A 48 6.25 -6.90 13.03
CA VAL A 48 7.37 -6.51 13.89
C VAL A 48 7.94 -7.77 14.53
N ARG A 49 9.08 -8.24 14.04
CA ARG A 49 9.68 -9.53 14.44
C ARG A 49 9.95 -9.64 15.93
N SER A 50 10.49 -8.58 16.55
CA SER A 50 10.79 -8.56 18.00
C SER A 50 9.57 -8.74 18.90
N GLN A 51 8.37 -8.44 18.37
CA GLN A 51 7.10 -8.54 19.09
C GLN A 51 6.23 -9.69 18.57
N ASN A 52 6.62 -10.34 17.47
CA ASN A 52 5.82 -11.31 16.74
C ASN A 52 4.40 -10.77 16.46
N LYS A 53 4.28 -9.49 16.13
CA LYS A 53 3.00 -8.78 16.03
C LYS A 53 2.80 -8.23 14.61
N MET A 54 1.65 -8.58 14.03
CA MET A 54 1.16 -7.95 12.80
C MET A 54 0.70 -6.51 13.09
N VAL A 55 1.28 -5.55 12.38
CA VAL A 55 1.03 -4.12 12.60
C VAL A 55 0.48 -3.40 11.38
N GLY A 56 0.32 -4.08 10.26
CA GLY A 56 -0.18 -3.49 9.03
C GLY A 56 -0.19 -4.49 7.88
N THR A 57 -0.49 -3.99 6.69
CA THR A 57 -0.39 -4.70 5.41
C THR A 57 0.27 -3.83 4.36
N CYS A 58 0.91 -4.46 3.38
CA CYS A 58 1.47 -3.82 2.20
C CYS A 58 1.47 -4.79 1.03
N GLY A 59 1.00 -4.36 -0.13
CA GLY A 59 0.94 -5.21 -1.31
C GLY A 59 0.37 -4.55 -2.55
N PHE A 60 0.08 -5.33 -3.57
CA PHE A 60 -0.51 -4.84 -4.80
C PHE A 60 -2.04 -4.91 -4.73
N THR A 61 -2.69 -3.79 -5.00
CA THR A 61 -4.15 -3.63 -4.99
C THR A 61 -4.78 -3.84 -6.36
N ALA A 62 -4.01 -3.60 -7.43
CA ALA A 62 -4.45 -3.77 -8.81
C ALA A 62 -3.27 -4.07 -9.74
N PHE A 63 -3.56 -4.78 -10.84
CA PHE A 63 -2.63 -5.03 -11.92
C PHE A 63 -3.23 -4.58 -13.25
N ASN A 64 -2.40 -4.00 -14.11
CA ASN A 64 -2.70 -3.76 -15.51
C ASN A 64 -1.69 -4.57 -16.35
N THR A 65 -2.14 -5.69 -16.89
CA THR A 65 -1.31 -6.63 -17.65
C THR A 65 -0.85 -6.06 -19.00
N GLU A 66 -1.68 -5.23 -19.63
CA GLU A 66 -1.33 -4.60 -20.92
C GLU A 66 -0.21 -3.59 -20.77
N ALA A 67 -0.25 -2.78 -19.70
CA ALA A 67 0.79 -1.79 -19.38
C ALA A 67 1.95 -2.39 -18.57
N ASN A 68 1.88 -3.67 -18.18
CA ASN A 68 2.82 -4.33 -17.28
C ASN A 68 3.08 -3.50 -16.02
N SER A 69 2.00 -3.09 -15.34
CA SER A 69 2.05 -2.21 -14.19
C SER A 69 1.16 -2.68 -13.05
N ALA A 70 1.41 -2.18 -11.85
CA ALA A 70 0.60 -2.44 -10.68
C ALA A 70 0.42 -1.20 -9.81
N GLU A 71 -0.64 -1.21 -9.01
CA GLU A 71 -0.87 -0.25 -7.94
C GLU A 71 -0.50 -0.87 -6.61
N ILE A 72 0.31 -0.18 -5.79
CA ILE A 72 0.67 -0.59 -4.44
C ILE A 72 -0.18 0.14 -3.41
N GLY A 73 -0.65 -0.60 -2.39
CA GLY A 73 -1.33 -0.06 -1.23
C GLY A 73 -0.70 -0.53 0.07
N TYR A 74 -0.88 0.24 1.14
CA TYR A 74 -0.39 -0.11 2.47
C TYR A 74 -1.22 0.54 3.56
N VAL A 75 -1.30 -0.14 4.69
CA VAL A 75 -1.93 0.32 5.93
C VAL A 75 -1.03 -0.02 7.10
N LEU A 76 -0.86 0.89 8.05
CA LEU A 76 -0.06 0.66 9.24
C LEU A 76 -0.79 1.12 10.50
N ASN A 77 -0.71 0.33 11.56
CA ASN A 77 -1.20 0.69 12.88
C ASN A 77 -0.57 2.01 13.35
N PRO A 78 -1.37 2.99 13.79
CA PRO A 78 -0.88 4.29 14.23
C PRO A 78 0.16 4.28 15.35
N ALA A 79 0.14 3.27 16.20
CA ALA A 79 1.16 3.08 17.25
C ALA A 79 2.57 2.85 16.68
N TYR A 80 2.67 2.51 15.39
CA TYR A 80 3.91 2.22 14.69
C TYR A 80 4.25 3.26 13.61
N TRP A 81 3.53 4.38 13.56
CA TRP A 81 3.87 5.49 12.67
C TRP A 81 5.15 6.19 13.12
N GLY A 82 5.93 6.69 12.16
CA GLY A 82 7.17 7.43 12.45
C GLY A 82 8.43 6.57 12.55
N TYR A 83 8.30 5.25 12.69
CA TYR A 83 9.43 4.32 12.86
C TYR A 83 10.03 3.79 11.55
N GLY A 84 9.58 4.29 10.40
CA GLY A 84 10.12 3.86 9.09
C GLY A 84 9.57 2.54 8.55
N LEU A 85 8.68 1.85 9.27
CA LEU A 85 8.18 0.53 8.88
C LEU A 85 7.40 0.52 7.56
N ALA A 86 6.59 1.57 7.29
CA ALA A 86 5.86 1.63 6.02
C ALA A 86 6.80 1.81 4.82
N PRO A 87 7.78 2.74 4.81
CA PRO A 87 8.77 2.81 3.73
C PRO A 87 9.57 1.50 3.55
N GLU A 88 9.95 0.82 4.64
CA GLU A 88 10.65 -0.47 4.58
C GLU A 88 9.79 -1.55 3.88
N ALA A 89 8.52 -1.69 4.28
CA ALA A 89 7.60 -2.64 3.67
C ALA A 89 7.34 -2.32 2.19
N VAL A 90 7.10 -1.04 1.86
CA VAL A 90 6.89 -0.60 0.47
C VAL A 90 8.13 -0.88 -0.38
N ALA A 91 9.34 -0.60 0.12
CA ALA A 91 10.58 -0.90 -0.60
C ALA A 91 10.74 -2.41 -0.90
N ALA A 92 10.36 -3.29 0.04
CA ALA A 92 10.37 -4.73 -0.18
C ALA A 92 9.38 -5.16 -1.28
N VAL A 93 8.17 -4.58 -1.29
CA VAL A 93 7.15 -4.86 -2.33
C VAL A 93 7.57 -4.30 -3.69
N LEU A 94 8.19 -3.10 -3.74
CA LEU A 94 8.76 -2.55 -4.98
C LEU A 94 9.83 -3.48 -5.55
N ARG A 95 10.73 -3.98 -4.68
CA ARG A 95 11.75 -4.94 -5.10
C ARG A 95 11.10 -6.19 -5.71
N PHE A 96 10.13 -6.79 -5.05
CA PHE A 96 9.40 -7.96 -5.57
C PHE A 96 8.74 -7.64 -6.92
N GLY A 97 8.07 -6.51 -7.05
CA GLY A 97 7.43 -6.10 -8.30
C GLY A 97 8.42 -5.93 -9.47
N PHE A 98 9.56 -5.28 -9.23
CA PHE A 98 10.53 -5.03 -10.30
C PHE A 98 11.46 -6.20 -10.59
N VAL A 99 11.85 -6.97 -9.59
CA VAL A 99 12.80 -8.08 -9.76
C VAL A 99 12.08 -9.36 -10.14
N ASP A 100 11.08 -9.77 -9.35
CA ASP A 100 10.44 -11.06 -9.47
C ASP A 100 9.29 -11.03 -10.51
N LEU A 101 8.39 -10.04 -10.42
CA LEU A 101 7.27 -9.87 -11.36
C LEU A 101 7.67 -9.13 -12.65
N ARG A 102 8.84 -8.49 -12.69
CA ARG A 102 9.37 -7.73 -13.84
C ARG A 102 8.42 -6.63 -14.34
N LEU A 103 7.68 -6.02 -13.44
CA LEU A 103 6.80 -4.90 -13.77
C LEU A 103 7.58 -3.74 -14.39
N ASN A 104 6.96 -3.02 -15.31
CA ASN A 104 7.52 -1.83 -15.93
C ASN A 104 7.31 -0.58 -15.05
N ARG A 105 6.16 -0.52 -14.35
CA ARG A 105 5.75 0.64 -13.55
C ARG A 105 5.00 0.18 -12.31
N ILE A 106 5.25 0.85 -11.19
CA ILE A 106 4.44 0.70 -9.98
C ILE A 106 3.97 2.10 -9.57
N GLU A 107 2.67 2.25 -9.37
CA GLU A 107 2.08 3.49 -8.88
C GLU A 107 1.47 3.30 -7.48
N ALA A 108 1.30 4.40 -6.78
CA ALA A 108 0.57 4.47 -5.54
C ALA A 108 -0.34 5.70 -5.55
N ARG A 109 -1.52 5.55 -4.96
CA ARG A 109 -2.52 6.61 -4.89
C ARG A 109 -2.78 7.02 -3.44
N TYR A 110 -3.06 8.29 -3.22
CA TYR A 110 -3.42 8.79 -1.91
C TYR A 110 -4.52 9.86 -2.02
N MET A 111 -5.44 9.88 -1.06
CA MET A 111 -6.40 10.98 -0.96
C MET A 111 -5.67 12.27 -0.58
N GLU A 112 -6.01 13.36 -1.24
CA GLU A 112 -5.48 14.68 -0.90
C GLU A 112 -5.65 14.98 0.59
N GLY A 113 -4.61 15.54 1.22
CA GLY A 113 -4.54 15.69 2.69
C GLY A 113 -3.83 14.54 3.42
N ASN A 114 -3.68 13.36 2.81
CA ASN A 114 -2.89 12.27 3.39
C ASN A 114 -1.38 12.45 3.17
N ILE A 115 -0.82 13.49 3.79
CA ILE A 115 0.60 13.84 3.68
C ILE A 115 1.52 12.71 4.17
N ARG A 116 1.07 11.89 5.12
CA ARG A 116 1.86 10.75 5.61
C ARG A 116 2.08 9.72 4.51
N SER A 117 1.02 9.35 3.79
CA SER A 117 1.12 8.42 2.65
C SER A 117 2.04 8.97 1.56
N ARG A 118 1.87 10.23 1.16
CA ARG A 118 2.73 10.89 0.20
C ARG A 118 4.21 10.84 0.59
N ARG A 119 4.53 11.14 1.87
CA ARG A 119 5.92 11.07 2.38
C ARG A 119 6.51 9.65 2.33
N VAL A 120 5.70 8.61 2.51
CA VAL A 120 6.16 7.21 2.33
C VAL A 120 6.54 6.98 0.88
N MET A 121 5.70 7.39 -0.07
CA MET A 121 5.94 7.25 -1.51
C MET A 121 7.23 7.99 -1.93
N GLU A 122 7.39 9.23 -1.50
CA GLU A 122 8.60 10.04 -1.76
C GLU A 122 9.87 9.38 -1.19
N LYS A 123 9.80 8.83 0.02
CA LYS A 123 10.93 8.15 0.67
C LYS A 123 11.43 6.89 -0.05
N VAL A 124 10.58 6.24 -0.83
CA VAL A 124 10.93 5.04 -1.59
C VAL A 124 11.23 5.35 -3.07
N GLY A 125 11.42 6.64 -3.41
CA GLY A 125 11.82 7.07 -4.75
C GLY A 125 10.65 7.24 -5.73
N MET A 126 9.39 7.16 -5.28
CA MET A 126 8.26 7.45 -6.16
C MET A 126 8.16 8.94 -6.45
N ARG A 127 7.92 9.29 -7.71
CA ARG A 127 7.73 10.67 -8.17
C ARG A 127 6.26 11.02 -8.25
N TYR A 128 5.92 12.22 -7.80
CA TYR A 128 4.58 12.77 -7.93
C TYR A 128 4.30 13.13 -9.40
N GLU A 129 3.15 12.66 -9.92
CA GLU A 129 2.73 12.90 -11.29
C GLU A 129 1.58 13.88 -11.43
N GLY A 130 0.77 14.02 -10.40
CA GLY A 130 -0.37 14.93 -10.43
C GLY A 130 -1.48 14.53 -9.47
N THR A 131 -2.53 15.37 -9.44
CA THR A 131 -3.75 15.13 -8.67
C THR A 131 -4.97 15.15 -9.61
N ASN A 132 -5.72 14.06 -9.58
CA ASN A 132 -7.04 13.98 -10.20
C ASN A 132 -8.07 14.59 -9.26
N ARG A 133 -8.60 15.77 -9.61
CA ARG A 133 -9.53 16.50 -8.76
C ARG A 133 -10.89 15.79 -8.70
N GLU A 134 -11.40 15.59 -7.47
CA GLU A 134 -12.72 15.00 -7.19
C GLU A 134 -13.03 13.72 -7.98
N SER A 135 -11.99 12.90 -8.21
CA SER A 135 -12.05 11.74 -9.09
C SER A 135 -12.61 10.48 -8.45
N MET A 136 -12.84 10.50 -7.14
CA MET A 136 -13.44 9.38 -6.43
C MET A 136 -14.53 9.85 -5.47
N HIS A 137 -15.61 9.05 -5.38
CA HIS A 137 -16.64 9.25 -4.36
C HIS A 137 -16.42 8.25 -3.22
N VAL A 138 -16.03 8.74 -2.05
CA VAL A 138 -15.66 7.92 -0.90
C VAL A 138 -16.42 8.36 0.34
N LYS A 139 -17.16 7.44 0.97
CA LYS A 139 -17.89 7.69 2.23
C LYS A 139 -18.84 8.90 2.20
N GLY A 140 -19.42 9.18 1.03
CA GLY A 140 -20.38 10.28 0.85
C GLY A 140 -19.77 11.59 0.36
N HIS A 141 -18.46 11.63 0.06
CA HIS A 141 -17.76 12.84 -0.39
C HIS A 141 -16.97 12.58 -1.67
N TYR A 142 -16.88 13.58 -2.55
CA TYR A 142 -15.90 13.56 -3.63
C TYR A 142 -14.53 13.93 -3.08
N VAL A 143 -13.51 13.16 -3.45
CA VAL A 143 -12.14 13.34 -3.01
C VAL A 143 -11.18 13.41 -4.18
N SER A 144 -10.17 14.27 -4.06
CA SER A 144 -9.08 14.37 -5.02
C SER A 144 -8.02 13.32 -4.70
N ILE A 145 -7.44 12.72 -5.74
CA ILE A 145 -6.48 11.62 -5.64
C ILE A 145 -5.14 12.05 -6.22
N GLY A 146 -4.12 12.12 -5.38
CA GLY A 146 -2.74 12.29 -5.80
C GLY A 146 -2.14 10.96 -6.24
N ILE A 147 -1.32 11.00 -7.29
CA ILE A 147 -0.67 9.84 -7.91
C ILE A 147 0.84 10.02 -7.82
N CYS A 148 1.51 9.01 -7.31
CA CYS A 148 2.96 8.86 -7.37
C CYS A 148 3.31 7.56 -8.07
N SER A 149 4.45 7.52 -8.76
CA SER A 149 4.91 6.31 -9.44
C SER A 149 6.43 6.19 -9.43
N ILE A 150 6.89 4.99 -9.74
CA ILE A 150 8.28 4.70 -10.04
C ILE A 150 8.34 3.76 -11.23
N LEU A 151 9.27 4.03 -12.14
CA LEU A 151 9.51 3.18 -13.31
C LEU A 151 10.63 2.17 -13.02
N ARG A 152 10.59 1.03 -13.71
CA ARG A 152 11.63 0.00 -13.62
C ARG A 152 13.03 0.57 -13.89
N SER A 153 13.17 1.42 -14.90
CA SER A 153 14.44 2.06 -15.24
C SER A 153 14.98 2.95 -14.12
N GLU A 154 14.10 3.71 -13.45
CA GLU A 154 14.47 4.56 -12.31
C GLU A 154 14.89 3.73 -11.10
N TYR A 155 14.12 2.67 -10.80
CA TYR A 155 14.42 1.77 -9.68
C TYR A 155 15.82 1.15 -9.79
N PHE A 156 16.22 0.66 -10.97
CA PHE A 156 17.53 0.05 -11.16
C PHE A 156 18.65 1.08 -11.30
N HIS A 157 18.36 2.30 -11.74
CA HIS A 157 19.36 3.38 -11.75
C HIS A 157 19.74 3.79 -10.33
N GLU A 158 18.78 3.87 -9.41
CA GLU A 158 19.03 4.28 -8.02
C GLU A 158 19.52 3.13 -7.13
N ASN A 159 19.09 1.88 -7.39
CA ASN A 159 19.36 0.70 -6.56
C ASN A 159 20.20 -0.38 -7.24
N GLY A 160 20.63 -0.16 -8.50
CA GLY A 160 21.50 -1.07 -9.23
C GLY A 160 22.94 -1.05 -8.69
N PRO A 161 23.76 -2.08 -9.00
CA PRO A 161 25.16 -2.06 -8.67
C PRO A 161 25.80 -0.81 -9.31
N ARG A 162 26.41 0.04 -8.49
CA ARG A 162 27.25 1.14 -8.97
C ARG A 162 28.38 0.52 -9.78
N GLN A 163 28.41 0.81 -11.08
CA GLN A 163 29.51 0.41 -11.97
C GLN A 163 30.81 1.06 -11.53
#